data_8e597775a8c22ae398a358f75a72c847
#
_entry.id   8e597775a8c22ae398a358f75a72c847
#
_cell.length_a   1.000
_cell.length_b   1.000
_cell.length_c   1.000
_cell.angle_alpha   90.00
_cell.angle_beta   90.00
_cell.angle_gamma   90.00
#
_symmetry.space_group_name_H-M   'P 1'
#
loop_
_entity.id
_entity.type
_entity.pdbx_description
1 polymer ?
#
loop_
_entity_poly.entity_id
_entity_poly.type
_entity_poly.pdbx_seq_one_letter_code
_entity_poly.pdbx_strand_id
1 'polypeptide(L)'
;MDKAELRRAVISRRDALDLDARAAKSAAICARLVELLDRLDAAAPRTVAVYAAMGSEVDPAAFAAAAAKRGWRVAYPCMLSAIDAAACGQRMCMRAVAADDTSAAPFIAHPTRAFAATDIDSSRFPIVPAEALDMIVVPLVAFDCTGARLGYGGGCYDRYLPMLSPACQIIGIAFDEQRVDHVPTDAHDLQLPHIISA
;
A
#
# COMPACT_ATOMS: atom_id res chain seq x y z
N MET A 1 -25.79 3.66 -3.85
CA MET A 1 -25.05 2.77 -2.91
C MET A 1 -24.12 3.66 -2.11
N ASP A 2 -24.17 3.57 -0.80
CA ASP A 2 -23.25 4.32 0.05
C ASP A 2 -21.84 3.65 0.10
N LYS A 3 -20.85 4.35 0.70
CA LYS A 3 -19.47 3.83 0.80
C LYS A 3 -19.38 2.49 1.57
N ALA A 4 -20.21 2.26 2.57
CA ALA A 4 -20.18 1.05 3.39
C ALA A 4 -20.80 -0.14 2.64
N GLU A 5 -21.91 0.09 1.94
CA GLU A 5 -22.54 -0.92 1.07
C GLU A 5 -21.61 -1.32 -0.08
N LEU A 6 -20.99 -0.33 -0.74
CA LEU A 6 -20.04 -0.58 -1.82
C LEU A 6 -18.84 -1.41 -1.34
N ARG A 7 -18.27 -1.09 -0.15
CA ARG A 7 -17.18 -1.91 0.42
C ARG A 7 -17.60 -3.36 0.59
N ARG A 8 -18.74 -3.61 1.22
CA ARG A 8 -19.22 -4.98 1.46
C ARG A 8 -19.40 -5.75 0.15
N ALA A 9 -20.03 -5.12 -0.84
CA ALA A 9 -20.28 -5.75 -2.13
C ALA A 9 -18.99 -6.10 -2.87
N VAL A 10 -18.02 -5.17 -2.91
CA VAL A 10 -16.75 -5.40 -3.61
C VAL A 10 -15.85 -6.38 -2.88
N ILE A 11 -15.77 -6.31 -1.54
CA ILE A 11 -15.04 -7.29 -0.75
C ILE A 11 -15.62 -8.69 -0.98
N SER A 12 -16.94 -8.85 -0.98
CA SER A 12 -17.57 -10.14 -1.27
C SER A 12 -17.22 -10.68 -2.66
N ARG A 13 -17.17 -9.81 -3.71
CA ARG A 13 -16.73 -10.23 -5.06
C ARG A 13 -15.26 -10.67 -5.07
N ARG A 14 -14.39 -9.92 -4.38
CA ARG A 14 -12.97 -10.23 -4.26
C ARG A 14 -12.74 -11.53 -3.47
N ASP A 15 -13.49 -11.75 -2.40
CA ASP A 15 -13.42 -12.97 -1.58
C ASP A 15 -13.89 -14.21 -2.34
N ALA A 16 -14.78 -14.05 -3.33
CA ALA A 16 -15.27 -15.13 -4.18
C ALA A 16 -14.23 -15.63 -5.21
N LEU A 17 -13.14 -14.89 -5.45
CA LEU A 17 -12.02 -15.37 -6.24
C LEU A 17 -11.33 -16.54 -5.52
N ASP A 18 -11.08 -17.63 -6.24
CA ASP A 18 -10.28 -18.73 -5.70
C ASP A 18 -8.82 -18.36 -5.47
N LEU A 19 -8.10 -19.17 -4.71
CA LEU A 19 -6.72 -18.90 -4.33
C LEU A 19 -5.79 -18.85 -5.53
N ASP A 20 -5.97 -19.73 -6.51
CA ASP A 20 -5.11 -19.81 -7.69
C ASP A 20 -5.32 -18.60 -8.60
N ALA A 21 -6.57 -18.18 -8.80
CA ALA A 21 -6.89 -16.97 -9.55
C ALA A 21 -6.29 -15.72 -8.87
N ARG A 22 -6.41 -15.58 -7.54
CA ARG A 22 -5.80 -14.48 -6.79
C ARG A 22 -4.28 -14.47 -6.91
N ALA A 23 -3.64 -15.64 -6.80
CA ALA A 23 -2.20 -15.76 -6.94
C ALA A 23 -1.73 -15.38 -8.35
N ALA A 24 -2.39 -15.88 -9.40
CA ALA A 24 -2.06 -15.55 -10.78
C ALA A 24 -2.24 -14.05 -11.09
N LYS A 25 -3.36 -13.47 -10.67
CA LYS A 25 -3.62 -12.02 -10.82
C LYS A 25 -2.62 -11.17 -10.05
N SER A 26 -2.28 -11.53 -8.80
CA SER A 26 -1.26 -10.84 -8.00
C SER A 26 0.11 -10.91 -8.68
N ALA A 27 0.48 -12.08 -9.23
CA ALA A 27 1.74 -12.23 -9.98
C ALA A 27 1.78 -11.34 -11.23
N ALA A 28 0.68 -11.26 -11.99
CA ALA A 28 0.58 -10.39 -13.16
C ALA A 28 0.72 -8.91 -12.80
N ILE A 29 0.07 -8.47 -11.71
CA ILE A 29 0.19 -7.10 -11.19
C ILE A 29 1.62 -6.82 -10.75
N CYS A 30 2.24 -7.73 -9.98
CA CYS A 30 3.64 -7.61 -9.55
C CYS A 30 4.61 -7.51 -10.73
N ALA A 31 4.41 -8.27 -11.80
CA ALA A 31 5.24 -8.19 -13.01
C ALA A 31 5.17 -6.78 -13.64
N ARG A 32 3.97 -6.19 -13.75
CA ARG A 32 3.79 -4.83 -14.26
C ARG A 32 4.42 -3.77 -13.35
N LEU A 33 4.37 -3.96 -12.03
CA LEU A 33 5.07 -3.09 -11.08
C LEU A 33 6.59 -3.18 -11.24
N VAL A 34 7.13 -4.38 -11.47
CA VAL A 34 8.57 -4.58 -11.72
C VAL A 34 9.02 -3.86 -13.00
N GLU A 35 8.23 -3.90 -14.07
CA GLU A 35 8.53 -3.14 -15.29
C GLU A 35 8.61 -1.63 -15.03
N LEU A 36 7.86 -1.09 -14.07
CA LEU A 36 7.95 0.32 -13.69
C LEU A 36 9.26 0.62 -12.94
N LEU A 37 9.73 -0.29 -12.07
CA LEU A 37 11.04 -0.13 -11.42
C LEU A 37 12.16 -0.06 -12.46
N ASP A 38 12.10 -0.90 -13.49
CA ASP A 38 13.12 -0.98 -14.52
C ASP A 38 13.19 0.27 -15.41
N ARG A 39 12.12 1.11 -15.42
CA ARG A 39 12.08 2.41 -16.11
C ARG A 39 12.61 3.57 -15.28
N LEU A 40 12.72 3.39 -13.97
CA LEU A 40 13.26 4.41 -13.07
C LEU A 40 14.78 4.29 -13.02
N ASP A 41 15.48 5.39 -13.28
CA ASP A 41 16.95 5.43 -13.31
C ASP A 41 17.54 4.85 -12.02
N ALA A 42 18.48 3.90 -12.18
CA ALA A 42 19.12 3.19 -11.07
C ALA A 42 20.28 3.98 -10.42
N ALA A 43 20.50 5.23 -10.80
CA ALA A 43 21.70 5.99 -10.40
C ALA A 43 21.75 6.38 -8.91
N ALA A 44 20.66 6.22 -8.14
CA ALA A 44 20.60 6.54 -6.72
C ALA A 44 19.89 5.44 -5.92
N PRO A 45 20.18 5.27 -4.61
CA PRO A 45 19.39 4.41 -3.73
C PRO A 45 17.94 4.87 -3.74
N ARG A 46 17.02 3.98 -4.11
CA ARG A 46 15.60 4.27 -4.21
C ARG A 46 14.82 3.59 -3.10
N THR A 47 13.70 4.16 -2.73
CA THR A 47 12.83 3.62 -1.68
C THR A 47 11.42 3.42 -2.21
N VAL A 48 10.89 2.21 -2.04
CA VAL A 48 9.49 1.89 -2.35
C VAL A 48 8.74 1.50 -1.09
N ALA A 49 7.55 2.06 -0.91
CA ALA A 49 6.62 1.58 0.10
C ALA A 49 5.62 0.61 -0.53
N VAL A 50 5.41 -0.51 0.15
CA VAL A 50 4.38 -1.51 -0.15
C VAL A 50 3.54 -1.74 1.10
N TYR A 51 2.47 -2.52 1.00
CA TYR A 51 1.66 -2.93 2.16
C TYR A 51 1.77 -4.44 2.40
N ALA A 52 1.44 -4.89 3.58
CA ALA A 52 1.24 -6.31 3.88
C ALA A 52 -0.20 -6.67 3.56
N ALA A 53 -0.41 -7.58 2.60
CA ALA A 53 -1.74 -7.96 2.15
C ALA A 53 -2.55 -8.63 3.27
N MET A 54 -3.82 -8.28 3.36
CA MET A 54 -4.77 -8.85 4.32
C MET A 54 -5.88 -9.61 3.59
N GLY A 55 -6.18 -10.82 4.06
CA GLY A 55 -7.29 -11.61 3.54
C GLY A 55 -7.15 -11.88 2.04
N SER A 56 -8.08 -11.33 1.25
CA SER A 56 -8.16 -11.51 -0.20
C SER A 56 -7.53 -10.36 -1.01
N GLU A 57 -6.73 -9.50 -0.41
CA GLU A 57 -6.06 -8.40 -1.13
C GLU A 57 -5.06 -8.92 -2.18
N VAL A 58 -4.75 -8.06 -3.16
CA VAL A 58 -3.59 -8.29 -4.03
C VAL A 58 -2.34 -8.39 -3.17
N ASP A 59 -1.56 -9.45 -3.35
CA ASP A 59 -0.32 -9.65 -2.60
C ASP A 59 0.88 -9.02 -3.34
N PRO A 60 1.48 -7.93 -2.82
CA PRO A 60 2.65 -7.29 -3.42
C PRO A 60 3.99 -7.93 -3.01
N ALA A 61 4.01 -9.05 -2.29
CA ALA A 61 5.24 -9.62 -1.73
C ALA A 61 6.28 -9.97 -2.82
N ALA A 62 5.84 -10.51 -3.96
CA ALA A 62 6.74 -10.81 -5.07
C ALA A 62 7.40 -9.54 -5.66
N PHE A 63 6.65 -8.44 -5.74
CA PHE A 63 7.18 -7.14 -6.14
C PHE A 63 8.17 -6.59 -5.11
N ALA A 64 7.84 -6.64 -3.82
CA ALA A 64 8.73 -6.21 -2.74
C ALA A 64 10.07 -6.95 -2.78
N ALA A 65 10.03 -8.29 -2.96
CA ALA A 65 11.24 -9.11 -3.11
C ALA A 65 12.05 -8.74 -4.36
N ALA A 66 11.38 -8.46 -5.48
CA ALA A 66 12.04 -8.03 -6.71
C ALA A 66 12.69 -6.65 -6.58
N ALA A 67 12.06 -5.72 -5.87
CA ALA A 67 12.61 -4.40 -5.57
C ALA A 67 13.86 -4.52 -4.67
N ALA A 68 13.78 -5.30 -3.59
CA ALA A 68 14.91 -5.55 -2.71
C ALA A 68 16.13 -6.15 -3.46
N LYS A 69 15.89 -7.13 -4.35
CA LYS A 69 16.93 -7.73 -5.19
C LYS A 69 17.60 -6.71 -6.14
N ARG A 70 16.92 -5.63 -6.50
CA ARG A 70 17.45 -4.51 -7.31
C ARG A 70 18.13 -3.43 -6.46
N GLY A 71 18.29 -3.67 -5.16
CA GLY A 71 18.91 -2.71 -4.23
C GLY A 71 18.00 -1.59 -3.76
N TRP A 72 16.68 -1.68 -4.02
CA TRP A 72 15.71 -0.73 -3.48
C TRP A 72 15.52 -0.98 -1.99
N ARG A 73 15.41 0.09 -1.21
CA ARG A 73 14.91 0.01 0.16
C ARG A 73 13.40 -0.24 0.11
N VAL A 74 12.93 -1.26 0.81
CA VAL A 74 11.50 -1.57 0.89
C VAL A 74 10.97 -1.11 2.24
N ALA A 75 9.85 -0.39 2.26
CA ALA A 75 9.19 0.09 3.46
C ALA A 75 7.75 -0.42 3.53
N TYR A 76 7.28 -0.61 4.77
CA TYR A 76 5.91 -1.06 5.05
C TYR A 76 5.23 -0.10 6.04
N PRO A 77 3.88 0.04 5.95
CA PRO A 77 3.14 0.84 6.91
C PRO A 77 3.18 0.22 8.31
N CYS A 78 3.44 1.06 9.29
CA CYS A 78 3.32 0.76 10.71
C CYS A 78 2.26 1.70 11.29
N MET A 79 1.17 1.13 11.80
CA MET A 79 0.10 1.91 12.43
C MET A 79 0.59 2.46 13.77
N LEU A 80 0.39 3.75 14.00
CA LEU A 80 0.84 4.45 15.21
C LEU A 80 -0.16 4.31 16.36
N SER A 81 0.35 4.23 17.57
CA SER A 81 -0.47 4.32 18.78
C SER A 81 -1.28 5.64 18.79
N ALA A 82 -2.35 5.69 19.57
CA ALA A 82 -3.16 6.90 19.67
C ALA A 82 -2.34 8.12 20.16
N ILE A 83 -1.37 7.89 21.04
CA ILE A 83 -0.47 8.92 21.57
C ILE A 83 0.45 9.44 20.47
N ASP A 84 1.15 8.54 19.77
CA ASP A 84 2.08 8.92 18.69
C ASP A 84 1.33 9.56 17.51
N ALA A 85 0.15 9.03 17.18
CA ALA A 85 -0.70 9.58 16.13
C ALA A 85 -1.15 11.01 16.45
N ALA A 86 -1.51 11.30 17.71
CA ALA A 86 -1.87 12.64 18.15
C ALA A 86 -0.67 13.60 18.11
N ALA A 87 0.52 13.12 18.44
CA ALA A 87 1.73 13.93 18.46
C ALA A 87 2.18 14.37 17.06
N CYS A 88 2.03 13.52 16.04
CA CYS A 88 2.49 13.80 14.67
C CYS A 88 1.36 14.11 13.67
N GLY A 89 0.09 13.98 14.05
CA GLY A 89 -1.07 14.20 13.17
C GLY A 89 -1.29 13.10 12.13
N GLN A 90 -0.54 11.99 12.23
CA GLN A 90 -0.59 10.87 11.28
C GLN A 90 -1.05 9.59 11.97
N ARG A 91 -1.73 8.71 11.24
CA ARG A 91 -2.18 7.40 11.76
C ARG A 91 -1.19 6.28 11.47
N MET A 92 -0.28 6.48 10.54
CA MET A 92 0.74 5.52 10.15
C MET A 92 2.04 6.23 9.77
N CYS A 93 3.15 5.52 9.89
CA CYS A 93 4.43 5.88 9.28
C CYS A 93 4.90 4.71 8.40
N MET A 94 5.87 4.97 7.51
CA MET A 94 6.54 3.91 6.76
C MET A 94 7.82 3.53 7.48
N ARG A 95 8.10 2.21 7.61
CA ARG A 95 9.34 1.70 8.19
C ARG A 95 10.06 0.82 7.19
N ALA A 96 11.34 1.07 7.00
CA ALA A 96 12.18 0.22 6.15
C ALA A 96 12.38 -1.14 6.79
N VAL A 97 12.32 -2.19 5.97
CA VAL A 97 12.50 -3.57 6.39
C VAL A 97 13.45 -4.26 5.43
N ALA A 98 14.54 -4.83 5.94
CA ALA A 98 15.43 -5.66 5.15
C ALA A 98 14.71 -6.95 4.72
N ALA A 99 15.08 -7.52 3.57
CA ALA A 99 14.40 -8.70 3.03
C ALA A 99 14.36 -9.87 4.03
N ASP A 100 15.47 -10.09 4.74
CA ASP A 100 15.60 -11.17 5.73
C ASP A 100 14.85 -10.87 7.06
N ASP A 101 14.43 -9.63 7.28
CA ASP A 101 13.74 -9.18 8.48
C ASP A 101 12.21 -9.12 8.34
N THR A 102 11.67 -9.44 7.17
CA THR A 102 10.24 -9.33 6.89
C THR A 102 9.39 -10.15 7.87
N SER A 103 9.81 -11.37 8.20
CA SER A 103 9.11 -12.23 9.15
C SER A 103 9.22 -11.77 10.61
N ALA A 104 10.20 -10.93 10.93
CA ALA A 104 10.43 -10.40 12.27
C ALA A 104 9.74 -9.04 12.49
N ALA A 105 9.20 -8.41 11.46
CA ALA A 105 8.53 -7.11 11.54
C ALA A 105 7.09 -7.27 12.06
N PRO A 106 6.76 -6.84 13.30
CA PRO A 106 5.47 -7.11 13.90
C PRO A 106 4.32 -6.36 13.19
N PHE A 107 4.61 -5.24 12.55
CA PHE A 107 3.64 -4.45 11.79
C PHE A 107 3.35 -5.04 10.39
N ILE A 108 4.17 -5.96 9.90
CA ILE A 108 3.87 -6.78 8.71
C ILE A 108 2.96 -7.94 9.12
N ALA A 109 3.28 -8.63 10.23
CA ALA A 109 2.48 -9.73 10.74
C ALA A 109 1.08 -9.28 11.22
N HIS A 110 0.97 -8.04 11.70
CA HIS A 110 -0.27 -7.45 12.23
C HIS A 110 -0.53 -6.05 11.65
N PRO A 111 -0.89 -5.94 10.35
CA PRO A 111 -0.92 -4.66 9.62
C PRO A 111 -1.90 -3.62 10.17
N THR A 112 -2.93 -4.04 10.88
CA THR A 112 -3.95 -3.15 11.48
C THR A 112 -3.69 -2.81 12.95
N ARG A 113 -2.74 -3.51 13.59
CA ARG A 113 -2.39 -3.26 14.99
C ARG A 113 -1.59 -1.97 15.09
N ALA A 114 -1.99 -1.11 16.04
CA ALA A 114 -1.23 0.08 16.39
C ALA A 114 -0.06 -0.28 17.35
N PHE A 115 1.07 0.34 17.11
CA PHE A 115 2.30 0.18 17.89
C PHE A 115 2.74 1.54 18.44
N ALA A 116 3.21 1.55 19.69
CA ALA A 116 3.93 2.71 20.22
C ALA A 116 5.33 2.78 19.58
N ALA A 117 5.88 3.96 19.48
CA ALA A 117 7.23 4.15 18.94
C ALA A 117 8.28 3.32 19.69
N THR A 118 8.06 3.10 21.00
CA THR A 118 8.91 2.28 21.87
C THR A 118 8.79 0.77 21.66
N ASP A 119 7.71 0.30 21.02
CA ASP A 119 7.47 -1.12 20.77
C ASP A 119 8.25 -1.64 19.56
N ILE A 120 8.81 -0.73 18.76
CA ILE A 120 9.50 -1.06 17.51
C ILE A 120 10.97 -0.67 17.62
N ASP A 121 11.85 -1.62 17.38
CA ASP A 121 13.29 -1.37 17.28
C ASP A 121 13.57 -0.47 16.05
N SER A 122 13.78 0.81 16.28
CA SER A 122 14.02 1.80 15.22
C SER A 122 15.41 1.67 14.58
N SER A 123 16.35 0.93 15.18
CA SER A 123 17.63 0.62 14.56
C SER A 123 17.47 -0.46 13.49
N ARG A 124 16.60 -1.42 13.74
CA ARG A 124 16.28 -2.52 12.81
C ARG A 124 15.22 -2.11 11.77
N PHE A 125 14.24 -1.33 12.19
CA PHE A 125 13.10 -0.88 11.36
C PHE A 125 13.01 0.66 11.38
N PRO A 126 13.97 1.37 10.75
CA PRO A 126 13.98 2.83 10.77
C PRO A 126 12.78 3.42 10.04
N ILE A 127 12.28 4.56 10.55
CA ILE A 127 11.24 5.33 9.86
C ILE A 127 11.80 5.90 8.57
N VAL A 128 11.03 5.80 7.50
CA VAL A 128 11.29 6.44 6.21
C VAL A 128 10.42 7.69 6.13
N PRO A 129 11.01 8.88 5.98
CA PRO A 129 10.26 10.09 5.72
C PRO A 129 9.42 9.96 4.45
N ALA A 130 8.23 10.55 4.43
CA ALA A 130 7.32 10.45 3.29
C ALA A 130 7.94 11.02 2.01
N GLU A 131 8.66 12.11 2.12
CA GLU A 131 9.36 12.79 1.04
C GLU A 131 10.56 12.00 0.47
N ALA A 132 11.02 10.97 1.19
CA ALA A 132 12.11 10.08 0.74
C ALA A 132 11.60 8.85 -0.02
N LEU A 133 10.28 8.73 -0.24
CA LEU A 133 9.71 7.67 -1.05
C LEU A 133 9.75 8.04 -2.53
N ASP A 134 10.30 7.15 -3.35
CA ASP A 134 10.29 7.28 -4.82
C ASP A 134 9.04 6.64 -5.43
N MET A 135 8.51 5.62 -4.77
CA MET A 135 7.29 4.91 -5.19
C MET A 135 6.50 4.45 -3.98
N ILE A 136 5.17 4.48 -4.08
CA ILE A 136 4.28 3.87 -3.10
C ILE A 136 3.20 3.05 -3.78
N VAL A 137 3.02 1.82 -3.33
CA VAL A 137 1.94 0.91 -3.74
C VAL A 137 0.82 0.99 -2.72
N VAL A 138 -0.38 1.36 -3.19
CA VAL A 138 -1.54 1.67 -2.35
C VAL A 138 -2.60 0.57 -2.49
N PRO A 139 -3.05 -0.04 -1.37
CA PRO A 139 -4.18 -0.96 -1.39
C PRO A 139 -5.49 -0.20 -1.55
N LEU A 140 -6.47 -0.85 -2.16
CA LEU A 140 -7.82 -0.29 -2.30
C LEU A 140 -8.88 -1.40 -2.29
N VAL A 141 -10.09 -1.04 -1.92
CA VAL A 141 -11.25 -1.94 -1.93
C VAL A 141 -11.97 -1.83 -3.26
N ALA A 142 -12.23 -0.63 -3.76
CA ALA A 142 -12.88 -0.39 -5.04
C ALA A 142 -12.24 0.78 -5.77
N PHE A 143 -12.36 0.82 -7.09
CA PHE A 143 -11.90 1.92 -7.93
C PHE A 143 -12.79 2.10 -9.15
N ASP A 144 -12.77 3.29 -9.74
CA ASP A 144 -13.44 3.59 -11.00
C ASP A 144 -12.46 4.13 -12.07
N CYS A 145 -13.00 4.41 -13.25
CA CYS A 145 -12.22 4.86 -14.38
C CYS A 145 -11.60 6.27 -14.22
N THR A 146 -12.02 7.04 -13.21
CA THR A 146 -11.46 8.38 -12.92
C THR A 146 -10.26 8.31 -11.97
N GLY A 147 -9.91 7.13 -11.44
CA GLY A 147 -8.90 6.97 -10.41
C GLY A 147 -9.43 7.23 -8.99
N ALA A 148 -10.75 7.46 -8.84
CA ALA A 148 -11.37 7.50 -7.52
C ALA A 148 -11.27 6.12 -6.88
N ARG A 149 -10.92 6.11 -5.59
CA ARG A 149 -10.74 4.87 -4.84
C ARG A 149 -11.52 4.85 -3.54
N LEU A 150 -11.93 3.66 -3.14
CA LEU A 150 -12.49 3.37 -1.84
C LEU A 150 -11.52 2.49 -1.05
N GLY A 151 -11.04 2.98 0.08
CA GLY A 151 -10.28 2.19 1.05
C GLY A 151 -11.15 1.59 2.15
N TYR A 152 -10.54 1.01 3.17
CA TYR A 152 -11.25 0.42 4.32
C TYR A 152 -11.93 1.42 5.27
N GLY A 153 -11.77 2.73 5.03
CA GLY A 153 -12.44 3.78 5.82
C GLY A 153 -11.60 4.39 6.93
N GLY A 154 -10.36 3.95 7.13
CA GLY A 154 -9.45 4.52 8.13
C GLY A 154 -8.85 5.88 7.73
N GLY A 155 -8.89 6.26 6.45
CA GLY A 155 -8.31 7.50 5.92
C GLY A 155 -6.78 7.60 6.09
N CYS A 156 -6.08 6.45 6.27
CA CYS A 156 -4.64 6.44 6.50
C CYS A 156 -3.87 6.96 5.29
N TYR A 157 -4.19 6.47 4.11
CA TYR A 157 -3.54 6.91 2.86
C TYR A 157 -3.96 8.33 2.45
N ASP A 158 -5.21 8.73 2.67
CA ASP A 158 -5.66 10.09 2.33
C ASP A 158 -4.91 11.17 3.14
N ARG A 159 -4.47 10.84 4.36
CA ARG A 159 -3.61 11.72 5.16
C ARG A 159 -2.13 11.59 4.81
N TYR A 160 -1.68 10.40 4.38
CA TYR A 160 -0.26 10.13 4.13
C TYR A 160 0.19 10.61 2.74
N LEU A 161 -0.62 10.38 1.69
CA LEU A 161 -0.25 10.71 0.31
C LEU A 161 0.09 12.19 0.08
N PRO A 162 -0.57 13.17 0.73
CA PRO A 162 -0.20 14.59 0.56
C PRO A 162 1.21 14.96 1.06
N MET A 163 1.85 14.10 1.87
CA MET A 163 3.20 14.35 2.39
C MET A 163 4.30 13.84 1.44
N LEU A 164 3.93 13.10 0.42
CA LEU A 164 4.88 12.56 -0.54
C LEU A 164 5.51 13.65 -1.40
N SER A 165 6.74 13.42 -1.84
CA SER A 165 7.33 14.26 -2.88
C SER A 165 6.44 14.25 -4.14
N PRO A 166 6.29 15.38 -4.86
CA PRO A 166 5.59 15.42 -6.16
C PRO A 166 6.20 14.47 -7.21
N ALA A 167 7.45 14.05 -7.04
CA ALA A 167 8.12 13.09 -7.90
C ALA A 167 7.81 11.63 -7.54
N CYS A 168 7.19 11.37 -6.39
CA CYS A 168 6.86 10.02 -5.94
C CYS A 168 5.82 9.39 -6.86
N GLN A 169 6.09 8.18 -7.34
CA GLN A 169 5.13 7.40 -8.12
C GLN A 169 4.08 6.77 -7.20
N ILE A 170 2.81 7.20 -7.33
CA ILE A 170 1.70 6.67 -6.53
C ILE A 170 0.92 5.70 -7.39
N ILE A 171 0.87 4.42 -7.00
CA ILE A 171 0.26 3.36 -7.81
C ILE A 171 -0.71 2.55 -6.94
N GLY A 172 -1.99 2.57 -7.29
CA GLY A 172 -2.97 1.66 -6.73
C GLY A 172 -2.88 0.28 -7.39
N ILE A 173 -3.13 -0.76 -6.64
CA ILE A 173 -3.25 -2.12 -7.18
C ILE A 173 -4.55 -2.78 -6.76
N ALA A 174 -5.18 -3.50 -7.69
CA ALA A 174 -6.48 -4.13 -7.47
C ALA A 174 -6.67 -5.33 -8.40
N PHE A 175 -7.62 -6.19 -8.08
CA PHE A 175 -8.17 -7.10 -9.07
C PHE A 175 -9.24 -6.40 -9.91
N ASP A 176 -9.48 -6.83 -11.15
CA ASP A 176 -10.49 -6.24 -12.02
C ASP A 176 -11.91 -6.33 -11.41
N GLU A 177 -12.15 -7.32 -10.58
CA GLU A 177 -13.39 -7.51 -9.81
C GLU A 177 -13.65 -6.40 -8.80
N GLN A 178 -12.65 -5.57 -8.51
CA GLN A 178 -12.79 -4.40 -7.63
C GLN A 178 -13.19 -3.13 -8.39
N ARG A 179 -13.25 -3.20 -9.73
CA ARG A 179 -13.71 -2.09 -10.56
C ARG A 179 -15.22 -1.89 -10.41
N VAL A 180 -15.62 -0.62 -10.33
CA VAL A 180 -17.01 -0.17 -10.29
C VAL A 180 -17.23 0.99 -11.26
N ASP A 181 -18.47 1.27 -11.61
CA ASP A 181 -18.79 2.37 -12.52
C ASP A 181 -18.50 3.73 -11.86
N HIS A 182 -18.78 3.84 -10.56
CA HIS A 182 -18.56 5.08 -9.81
C HIS A 182 -18.27 4.79 -8.34
N VAL A 183 -17.21 5.42 -7.82
CA VAL A 183 -16.84 5.42 -6.39
C VAL A 183 -17.38 6.71 -5.76
N PRO A 184 -18.26 6.64 -4.73
CA PRO A 184 -18.67 7.82 -3.98
C PRO A 184 -17.47 8.48 -3.30
N THR A 185 -17.24 9.77 -3.57
CA THR A 185 -16.11 10.54 -3.03
C THR A 185 -16.57 11.67 -2.14
N ASP A 186 -15.77 12.00 -1.13
CA ASP A 186 -15.87 13.20 -0.30
C ASP A 186 -14.76 14.19 -0.68
N ALA A 187 -14.86 15.43 -0.22
CA ALA A 187 -13.93 16.50 -0.59
C ALA A 187 -12.46 16.23 -0.21
N HIS A 188 -12.22 15.31 0.72
CA HIS A 188 -10.88 14.94 1.19
C HIS A 188 -10.34 13.62 0.60
N ASP A 189 -11.15 12.92 -0.21
CA ASP A 189 -10.71 11.70 -0.88
C ASP A 189 -9.78 12.05 -2.05
N LEU A 190 -8.64 11.37 -2.12
CA LEU A 190 -7.66 11.59 -3.17
C LEU A 190 -7.82 10.54 -4.27
N GLN A 191 -7.84 10.99 -5.52
CA GLN A 191 -7.75 10.11 -6.68
C GLN A 191 -6.31 9.60 -6.84
N LEU A 192 -6.17 8.36 -7.34
CA LEU A 192 -4.87 7.82 -7.69
C LEU A 192 -4.54 8.13 -9.16
N PRO A 193 -3.32 8.62 -9.45
CA PRO A 193 -2.92 8.91 -10.82
C PRO A 193 -2.81 7.66 -11.68
N HIS A 194 -2.49 6.53 -11.05
CA HIS A 194 -2.32 5.24 -11.72
C HIS A 194 -2.90 4.10 -10.89
N ILE A 195 -3.66 3.22 -11.54
CA ILE A 195 -4.14 1.96 -10.96
C ILE A 195 -3.79 0.81 -11.92
N ILE A 196 -3.13 -0.20 -11.39
CA ILE A 196 -2.81 -1.44 -12.10
C ILE A 196 -3.81 -2.50 -11.62
N SER A 197 -4.57 -3.07 -12.56
CA SER A 197 -5.48 -4.17 -12.25
C SER A 197 -5.31 -5.38 -13.19
N ALA A 198 -5.68 -6.55 -12.74
CA ALA A 198 -5.66 -7.80 -13.51
C ALA A 198 -6.84 -8.70 -13.12
#